data_40f62d3afd40e2ed3cdd42d017522605
#
_entry.id   40f62d3afd40e2ed3cdd42d017522605
#
_cell.length_a   1.000
_cell.length_b   1.000
_cell.length_c   1.000
_cell.angle_alpha   90.00
_cell.angle_beta   90.00
_cell.angle_gamma   90.00
#
_symmetry.space_group_name_H-M   'P 1'
#
loop_
_entity.id
_entity.type
_entity.pdbx_description
1 polymer ?
#
loop_
_entity_poly.entity_id
_entity_poly.type
_entity_poly.pdbx_seq_one_letter_code
_entity_poly.pdbx_strand_id
1 'polypeptide(L)'
;IGYAKMEGPTNIVQRMEKPLILRDFDYEKKGVEDPRIVKIEDTYYITYTAYDGINAMGALATSKDLIHFEKHGIITPLVNYQEYESHVNRCNDSKLNPKYHQYYNLFAEIGLVGDETRLLRDKDVVLFPRKIKGQFVLLHRIWPGIQIVKFDKWEDLTLSFWEDYLTNYIGGGVPPIETPWGWLLIYHGVNETATGKVYHAKAALFHLEKPEMELSRLPYPLFSPTKKWEKEGVVNNVVFPTGYALFENDLYIYYGAADTHIAVAKINLTELLDELKKQP
;
A
#
# COMPACT_ATOMS: atom_id res chain seq x y z
N ILE A 1 -11.23 -11.55 2.88
CA ILE A 1 -11.03 -11.12 1.48
C ILE A 1 -11.86 -12.01 0.58
N GLY A 2 -12.75 -11.41 -0.23
CA GLY A 2 -13.63 -12.10 -1.16
C GLY A 2 -12.97 -12.36 -2.52
N TYR A 3 -13.63 -13.17 -3.33
CA TYR A 3 -13.22 -13.49 -4.69
C TYR A 3 -14.35 -13.21 -5.69
N ALA A 4 -13.99 -12.57 -6.79
CA ALA A 4 -14.86 -12.43 -7.94
C ALA A 4 -14.06 -12.68 -9.23
N LYS A 5 -14.66 -13.41 -10.17
CA LYS A 5 -14.12 -13.60 -11.52
C LYS A 5 -14.76 -12.59 -12.46
N MET A 6 -13.96 -12.01 -13.31
CA MET A 6 -14.41 -11.02 -14.29
C MET A 6 -14.07 -11.46 -15.72
N GLU A 7 -14.92 -11.08 -16.66
CA GLU A 7 -14.63 -11.09 -18.10
C GLU A 7 -14.46 -9.65 -18.56
N GLY A 8 -13.24 -9.32 -18.99
CA GLY A 8 -12.86 -7.92 -19.21
C GLY A 8 -12.77 -7.14 -17.91
N PRO A 9 -12.67 -5.79 -17.97
CA PRO A 9 -12.33 -4.98 -16.81
C PRO A 9 -13.49 -4.66 -15.85
N THR A 10 -14.76 -4.91 -16.24
CA THR A 10 -15.92 -4.45 -15.46
C THR A 10 -17.04 -5.48 -15.33
N ASN A 11 -17.01 -6.56 -16.11
CA ASN A 11 -18.08 -7.55 -16.10
C ASN A 11 -17.79 -8.68 -15.10
N ILE A 12 -18.47 -8.68 -13.95
CA ILE A 12 -18.37 -9.74 -12.94
C ILE A 12 -19.23 -10.92 -13.39
N VAL A 13 -18.60 -12.04 -13.72
CA VAL A 13 -19.27 -13.28 -14.16
C VAL A 13 -19.47 -14.29 -13.05
N GLN A 14 -18.67 -14.17 -11.96
CA GLN A 14 -18.81 -15.02 -10.79
C GLN A 14 -18.37 -14.25 -9.54
N ARG A 15 -19.11 -14.41 -8.46
CA ARG A 15 -18.74 -13.93 -7.13
C ARG A 15 -18.97 -15.03 -6.12
N MET A 16 -17.97 -15.34 -5.33
CA MET A 16 -18.14 -16.33 -4.25
C MET A 16 -18.91 -15.72 -3.08
N GLU A 17 -19.80 -16.50 -2.49
CA GLU A 17 -20.58 -16.08 -1.32
C GLU A 17 -19.72 -15.99 -0.06
N LYS A 18 -18.73 -16.88 0.05
CA LYS A 18 -17.83 -16.93 1.21
C LYS A 18 -16.48 -16.31 0.85
N PRO A 19 -15.86 -15.57 1.77
CA PRO A 19 -14.49 -15.11 1.58
C PRO A 19 -13.50 -16.27 1.43
N LEU A 20 -12.43 -16.07 0.67
CA LEU A 20 -11.32 -17.04 0.55
C LEU A 20 -10.31 -16.89 1.70
N ILE A 21 -10.05 -15.66 2.15
CA ILE A 21 -9.17 -15.41 3.28
C ILE A 21 -10.03 -14.87 4.42
N LEU A 22 -10.14 -15.67 5.47
CA LEU A 22 -10.95 -15.40 6.66
C LEU A 22 -10.08 -14.78 7.77
N ARG A 23 -10.69 -14.43 8.87
CA ARG A 23 -10.05 -14.01 10.10
C ARG A 23 -9.79 -15.25 10.96
N ASP A 24 -8.59 -15.81 10.89
CA ASP A 24 -8.26 -17.09 11.53
C ASP A 24 -7.40 -16.93 12.78
N PHE A 25 -6.83 -15.73 12.99
CA PHE A 25 -5.90 -15.45 14.08
C PHE A 25 -6.35 -14.23 14.90
N ASP A 26 -5.88 -14.16 16.15
CA ASP A 26 -6.23 -13.06 17.06
C ASP A 26 -5.82 -11.67 16.51
N TYR A 27 -4.69 -11.60 15.80
CA TYR A 27 -4.24 -10.36 15.15
C TYR A 27 -5.09 -9.94 13.93
N GLU A 28 -6.08 -10.75 13.54
CA GLU A 28 -7.05 -10.48 12.46
C GLU A 28 -8.47 -10.32 12.98
N LYS A 29 -8.70 -10.41 14.30
CA LYS A 29 -10.05 -10.56 14.87
C LYS A 29 -11.06 -9.49 14.45
N LYS A 30 -10.59 -8.32 13.98
CA LYS A 30 -11.43 -7.21 13.50
C LYS A 30 -11.41 -7.05 11.99
N GLY A 31 -10.29 -7.37 11.32
CA GLY A 31 -10.20 -7.19 9.87
C GLY A 31 -9.08 -7.97 9.20
N VAL A 32 -9.35 -8.37 7.97
CA VAL A 32 -8.39 -8.76 6.93
C VAL A 32 -8.66 -7.81 5.77
N GLU A 33 -7.85 -6.77 5.65
CA GLU A 33 -8.18 -5.55 4.89
C GLU A 33 -7.13 -5.26 3.81
N ASP A 34 -7.49 -4.42 2.86
CA ASP A 34 -6.59 -3.79 1.90
C ASP A 34 -5.68 -4.78 1.13
N PRO A 35 -6.21 -5.83 0.47
CA PRO A 35 -5.39 -6.80 -0.22
C PRO A 35 -4.68 -6.22 -1.43
N ARG A 36 -3.40 -6.59 -1.64
CA ARG A 36 -2.64 -6.37 -2.87
C ARG A 36 -2.08 -7.71 -3.32
N ILE A 37 -2.20 -7.99 -4.60
CA ILE A 37 -1.80 -9.28 -5.14
C ILE A 37 -0.83 -9.10 -6.30
N VAL A 38 0.24 -9.89 -6.29
CA VAL A 38 1.19 -10.01 -7.40
C VAL A 38 1.46 -11.47 -7.69
N LYS A 39 1.88 -11.75 -8.92
CA LYS A 39 2.40 -13.06 -9.30
C LYS A 39 3.89 -12.94 -9.55
N ILE A 40 4.71 -13.70 -8.82
CA ILE A 40 6.14 -13.83 -9.06
C ILE A 40 6.40 -15.30 -9.36
N GLU A 41 6.96 -15.55 -10.54
CA GLU A 41 7.09 -16.91 -11.07
C GLU A 41 5.73 -17.62 -11.14
N ASP A 42 5.55 -18.73 -10.46
CA ASP A 42 4.31 -19.52 -10.42
C ASP A 42 3.52 -19.37 -9.10
N THR A 43 3.89 -18.40 -8.26
CA THR A 43 3.27 -18.13 -6.96
C THR A 43 2.58 -16.77 -6.95
N TYR A 44 1.34 -16.75 -6.49
CA TYR A 44 0.62 -15.53 -6.16
C TYR A 44 0.91 -15.17 -4.70
N TYR A 45 1.36 -13.94 -4.49
CA TYR A 45 1.59 -13.33 -3.18
C TYR A 45 0.49 -12.31 -2.94
N ILE A 46 -0.26 -12.48 -1.88
CA ILE A 46 -1.24 -11.50 -1.44
C ILE A 46 -0.79 -10.91 -0.11
N THR A 47 -0.48 -9.62 -0.12
CA THR A 47 -0.24 -8.84 1.09
C THR A 47 -1.53 -8.19 1.53
N TYR A 48 -1.77 -8.09 2.83
CA TYR A 48 -2.98 -7.50 3.39
C TYR A 48 -2.70 -6.88 4.75
N THR A 49 -3.63 -6.09 5.24
CA THR A 49 -3.61 -5.55 6.59
C THR A 49 -4.36 -6.50 7.52
N ALA A 50 -3.67 -7.02 8.51
CA ALA A 50 -4.24 -7.73 9.64
C ALA A 50 -4.58 -6.72 10.74
N TYR A 51 -5.85 -6.66 11.17
CA TYR A 51 -6.33 -5.71 12.15
C TYR A 51 -7.00 -6.39 13.33
N ASP A 52 -6.50 -6.14 14.53
CA ASP A 52 -7.03 -6.71 15.77
C ASP A 52 -8.00 -5.81 16.53
N GLY A 53 -8.18 -4.57 16.06
CA GLY A 53 -8.97 -3.51 16.70
C GLY A 53 -8.11 -2.43 17.37
N ILE A 54 -6.81 -2.69 17.53
CA ILE A 54 -5.81 -1.79 18.09
C ILE A 54 -4.67 -1.60 17.09
N ASN A 55 -4.08 -2.72 16.67
CA ASN A 55 -2.90 -2.79 15.82
C ASN A 55 -3.29 -3.14 14.37
N ALA A 56 -2.64 -2.49 13.42
CA ALA A 56 -2.81 -2.73 11.99
C ALA A 56 -1.44 -3.03 11.37
N MET A 57 -1.23 -4.30 10.99
CA MET A 57 0.07 -4.85 10.60
C MET A 57 -0.02 -5.49 9.22
N GLY A 58 1.06 -5.39 8.45
CA GLY A 58 1.15 -6.08 7.17
C GLY A 58 1.31 -7.58 7.33
N ALA A 59 0.52 -8.35 6.60
CA ALA A 59 0.54 -9.80 6.60
C ALA A 59 0.60 -10.36 5.18
N LEU A 60 0.97 -11.64 5.07
CA LEU A 60 1.17 -12.34 3.81
C LEU A 60 0.38 -13.64 3.76
N ALA A 61 -0.20 -13.90 2.59
CA ALA A 61 -0.62 -15.24 2.18
C ALA A 61 -0.14 -15.54 0.76
N THR A 62 0.03 -16.81 0.43
CA THR A 62 0.42 -17.26 -0.91
C THR A 62 -0.58 -18.26 -1.48
N SER A 63 -0.62 -18.34 -2.82
CA SER A 63 -1.46 -19.29 -3.55
C SER A 63 -0.81 -19.69 -4.88
N LYS A 64 -1.15 -20.88 -5.37
CA LYS A 64 -0.79 -21.33 -6.72
C LYS A 64 -1.95 -21.19 -7.71
N ASP A 65 -3.18 -21.04 -7.23
CA ASP A 65 -4.41 -21.13 -8.03
C ASP A 65 -5.42 -20.00 -7.77
N LEU A 66 -5.14 -19.07 -6.87
CA LEU A 66 -6.03 -17.97 -6.45
C LEU A 66 -7.28 -18.43 -5.67
N ILE A 67 -7.36 -19.69 -5.31
CA ILE A 67 -8.48 -20.29 -4.56
C ILE A 67 -8.04 -20.79 -3.20
N HIS A 68 -6.90 -21.49 -3.16
CA HIS A 68 -6.32 -22.03 -1.94
C HIS A 68 -5.17 -21.15 -1.48
N PHE A 69 -5.32 -20.51 -0.34
CA PHE A 69 -4.32 -19.62 0.24
C PHE A 69 -3.71 -20.21 1.49
N GLU A 70 -2.39 -20.17 1.57
CA GLU A 70 -1.61 -20.45 2.76
C GLU A 70 -1.19 -19.11 3.40
N LYS A 71 -1.56 -18.92 4.68
CA LYS A 71 -1.19 -17.72 5.44
C LYS A 71 0.17 -17.89 6.09
N HIS A 72 1.02 -16.90 5.95
CA HIS A 72 2.36 -16.85 6.53
C HIS A 72 2.45 -15.95 7.78
N GLY A 73 1.34 -15.27 8.12
CA GLY A 73 1.28 -14.39 9.29
C GLY A 73 1.73 -12.96 9.01
N ILE A 74 2.04 -12.25 10.08
CA ILE A 74 2.51 -10.87 10.03
C ILE A 74 3.94 -10.85 9.49
N ILE A 75 4.21 -10.00 8.51
CA ILE A 75 5.52 -9.84 7.85
C ILE A 75 6.17 -8.50 8.14
N THR A 76 5.45 -7.59 8.79
CA THR A 76 6.00 -6.31 9.23
C THR A 76 6.48 -6.41 10.69
N PRO A 77 7.46 -5.60 11.10
CA PRO A 77 8.02 -5.68 12.44
C PRO A 77 7.01 -5.34 13.53
N LEU A 78 7.11 -6.07 14.63
CA LEU A 78 6.30 -5.85 15.83
C LEU A 78 7.03 -4.89 16.77
N VAL A 79 7.03 -3.60 16.43
CA VAL A 79 7.70 -2.54 17.17
C VAL A 79 6.66 -1.69 17.89
N ASN A 80 6.86 -1.38 19.15
CA ASN A 80 5.99 -0.46 19.86
C ASN A 80 6.40 1.02 19.61
N TYR A 81 5.51 1.95 19.96
CA TYR A 81 5.76 3.37 19.75
C TYR A 81 6.93 3.93 20.59
N GLN A 82 7.27 3.30 21.72
CA GLN A 82 8.40 3.71 22.54
C GLN A 82 9.75 3.37 21.88
N GLU A 83 9.80 2.26 21.15
CA GLU A 83 10.98 1.85 20.41
C GLU A 83 11.21 2.67 19.12
N TYR A 84 10.17 3.34 18.64
CA TYR A 84 10.21 4.14 17.40
C TYR A 84 11.35 5.16 17.40
N GLU A 85 11.51 5.94 18.48
CA GLU A 85 12.57 6.95 18.58
C GLU A 85 13.96 6.30 18.49
N SER A 86 14.16 5.17 19.17
CA SER A 86 15.44 4.47 19.15
C SER A 86 15.77 3.93 17.77
N HIS A 87 14.78 3.54 16.98
CA HIS A 87 14.94 3.11 15.59
C HIS A 87 15.26 4.29 14.67
N VAL A 88 14.52 5.39 14.79
CA VAL A 88 14.77 6.64 14.06
C VAL A 88 16.18 7.15 14.33
N ASN A 89 16.62 7.12 15.59
CA ASN A 89 17.96 7.61 15.98
C ASN A 89 19.10 6.66 15.56
N ARG A 90 18.85 5.36 15.44
CA ARG A 90 19.84 4.39 14.93
C ARG A 90 20.02 4.47 13.42
N CYS A 91 19.01 4.89 12.69
CA CYS A 91 19.13 5.25 11.29
C CYS A 91 19.99 6.52 11.20
N ASN A 92 21.29 6.37 11.41
CA ASN A 92 22.31 7.43 11.44
C ASN A 92 22.47 8.07 10.06
N ASP A 93 21.42 8.12 9.28
CA ASP A 93 21.42 8.61 7.93
C ASP A 93 20.95 10.05 7.91
N SER A 94 21.86 10.95 7.51
CA SER A 94 21.57 12.36 7.18
C SER A 94 20.42 12.52 6.16
N LYS A 95 19.87 11.40 5.65
CA LYS A 95 18.78 11.33 4.71
C LYS A 95 17.41 11.06 5.35
N LEU A 96 17.35 10.71 6.65
CA LEU A 96 16.07 10.47 7.29
C LEU A 96 15.29 11.79 7.37
N ASN A 97 14.07 11.76 6.87
CA ASN A 97 13.23 12.96 6.87
C ASN A 97 12.94 13.43 8.31
N PRO A 98 13.21 14.71 8.64
CA PRO A 98 12.96 15.27 9.98
C PRO A 98 11.53 15.08 10.50
N LYS A 99 10.57 14.80 9.62
CA LYS A 99 9.19 14.49 9.99
C LYS A 99 9.05 13.27 10.89
N TYR A 100 9.97 12.29 10.82
CA TYR A 100 9.92 11.13 11.71
C TYR A 100 10.04 11.53 13.19
N HIS A 101 10.89 12.50 13.51
CA HIS A 101 10.99 13.06 14.87
C HIS A 101 9.73 13.84 15.28
N GLN A 102 9.11 14.58 14.33
CA GLN A 102 7.85 15.29 14.60
C GLN A 102 6.72 14.31 14.91
N TYR A 103 6.65 13.18 14.19
CA TYR A 103 5.65 12.14 14.44
C TYR A 103 5.85 11.42 15.77
N TYR A 104 7.09 11.21 16.22
CA TYR A 104 7.33 10.69 17.57
C TYR A 104 6.72 11.60 18.65
N ASN A 105 6.94 12.90 18.57
CA ASN A 105 6.35 13.85 19.48
C ASN A 105 4.79 13.80 19.44
N LEU A 106 4.22 13.74 18.24
CA LEU A 106 2.78 13.57 18.07
C LEU A 106 2.29 12.27 18.72
N PHE A 107 3.00 11.16 18.56
CA PHE A 107 2.62 9.88 19.17
C PHE A 107 2.66 9.94 20.69
N ALA A 108 3.61 10.67 21.27
CA ALA A 108 3.69 10.92 22.70
C ALA A 108 2.52 11.80 23.19
N GLU A 109 2.21 12.88 22.47
CA GLU A 109 1.10 13.79 22.81
C GLU A 109 -0.27 13.09 22.79
N ILE A 110 -0.50 12.17 21.86
CA ILE A 110 -1.76 11.42 21.76
C ILE A 110 -1.77 10.13 22.59
N GLY A 111 -0.76 9.91 23.44
CA GLY A 111 -0.71 8.82 24.42
C GLY A 111 -0.45 7.44 23.84
N LEU A 112 0.20 7.35 22.67
CA LEU A 112 0.61 6.06 22.09
C LEU A 112 1.96 5.58 22.62
N VAL A 113 2.85 6.51 22.99
CA VAL A 113 4.13 6.20 23.63
C VAL A 113 3.87 5.79 25.08
N GLY A 114 4.44 4.65 25.50
CA GLY A 114 4.25 4.09 26.85
C GLY A 114 3.11 3.08 26.98
N ASP A 115 2.29 2.89 25.95
CA ASP A 115 1.32 1.80 25.87
C ASP A 115 1.97 0.60 25.15
N GLU A 116 2.49 -0.35 25.90
CA GLU A 116 3.21 -1.55 25.36
C GLU A 116 2.30 -2.47 24.53
N THR A 117 0.97 -2.32 24.62
CA THR A 117 0.02 -3.10 23.83
C THR A 117 -0.16 -2.55 22.41
N ARG A 118 0.33 -1.33 22.16
CA ARG A 118 0.20 -0.64 20.88
C ARG A 118 1.49 -0.78 20.07
N LEU A 119 1.35 -1.47 18.96
CA LEU A 119 2.40 -1.57 17.96
C LEU A 119 2.34 -0.40 16.99
N LEU A 120 3.49 -0.02 16.49
CA LEU A 120 3.63 0.94 15.42
C LEU A 120 2.87 0.43 14.19
N ARG A 121 1.89 1.19 13.72
CA ARG A 121 1.08 0.79 12.57
C ARG A 121 1.94 0.71 11.32
N ASP A 122 2.09 -0.49 10.79
CA ASP A 122 2.84 -0.77 9.57
C ASP A 122 1.97 -1.55 8.60
N LYS A 123 1.33 -0.86 7.70
CA LYS A 123 0.34 -1.39 6.77
C LYS A 123 0.54 -0.87 5.34
N ASP A 124 -0.46 -1.06 4.48
CA ASP A 124 -0.40 -0.70 3.05
C ASP A 124 0.78 -1.38 2.33
N VAL A 125 1.01 -2.64 2.71
CA VAL A 125 2.12 -3.44 2.22
C VAL A 125 1.90 -3.82 0.76
N VAL A 126 2.90 -3.54 -0.09
CA VAL A 126 2.80 -3.75 -1.53
C VAL A 126 4.09 -4.40 -2.05
N LEU A 127 3.99 -5.60 -2.60
CA LEU A 127 5.13 -6.29 -3.20
C LEU A 127 5.29 -5.88 -4.67
N PHE A 128 6.52 -5.73 -5.13
CA PHE A 128 6.81 -5.57 -6.55
C PHE A 128 6.54 -6.89 -7.30
N PRO A 129 6.03 -6.84 -8.54
CA PRO A 129 5.61 -8.04 -9.27
C PRO A 129 6.76 -8.88 -9.83
N ARG A 130 8.00 -8.49 -9.59
CA ARG A 130 9.20 -9.29 -9.83
C ARG A 130 10.32 -8.95 -8.87
N LYS A 131 11.28 -9.84 -8.76
CA LYS A 131 12.54 -9.54 -8.07
C LYS A 131 13.36 -8.51 -8.85
N ILE A 132 14.01 -7.61 -8.13
CA ILE A 132 14.93 -6.61 -8.68
C ILE A 132 16.33 -7.00 -8.21
N LYS A 133 17.25 -7.26 -9.13
CA LYS A 133 18.60 -7.78 -8.84
C LYS A 133 18.60 -9.04 -7.96
N GLY A 134 17.61 -9.90 -8.16
CA GLY A 134 17.48 -11.15 -7.42
C GLY A 134 16.74 -11.05 -6.08
N GLN A 135 16.47 -9.85 -5.58
CA GLN A 135 15.83 -9.59 -4.30
C GLN A 135 14.33 -9.31 -4.45
N PHE A 136 13.54 -9.71 -3.48
CA PHE A 136 12.18 -9.20 -3.30
C PHE A 136 12.26 -7.72 -2.92
N VAL A 137 11.29 -6.94 -3.37
CA VAL A 137 11.16 -5.52 -3.05
C VAL A 137 9.74 -5.27 -2.54
N LEU A 138 9.62 -4.69 -1.37
CA LEU A 138 8.38 -4.46 -0.68
C LEU A 138 8.26 -2.97 -0.32
N LEU A 139 7.09 -2.41 -0.54
CA LEU A 139 6.70 -1.13 0.04
C LEU A 139 5.83 -1.38 1.26
N HIS A 140 6.04 -0.63 2.32
CA HIS A 140 5.22 -0.65 3.52
C HIS A 140 5.04 0.75 4.05
N ARG A 141 4.18 0.96 5.03
CA ARG A 141 3.88 2.31 5.50
C ARG A 141 3.91 2.42 7.01
N ILE A 142 4.94 3.06 7.49
CA ILE A 142 5.01 3.66 8.82
C ILE A 142 4.93 5.18 8.64
N TRP A 143 4.03 5.83 9.36
CA TRP A 143 3.89 7.27 9.24
C TRP A 143 5.22 8.02 9.44
N PRO A 144 5.49 9.07 8.63
CA PRO A 144 4.57 9.80 7.72
C PRO A 144 4.54 9.30 6.27
N GLY A 145 5.36 8.34 5.86
CA GLY A 145 5.55 8.04 4.46
C GLY A 145 5.50 6.55 4.11
N ILE A 146 5.84 6.24 2.85
CA ILE A 146 6.07 4.89 2.37
C ILE A 146 7.56 4.60 2.53
N GLN A 147 7.89 3.42 3.04
CA GLN A 147 9.25 2.90 3.13
C GLN A 147 9.43 1.78 2.11
N ILE A 148 10.67 1.54 1.70
CA ILE A 148 11.05 0.45 0.81
C ILE A 148 12.03 -0.48 1.52
N VAL A 149 11.86 -1.79 1.32
CA VAL A 149 12.78 -2.81 1.81
C VAL A 149 13.10 -3.80 0.70
N LYS A 150 14.36 -4.25 0.67
CA LYS A 150 14.86 -5.30 -0.24
C LYS A 150 15.38 -6.46 0.60
N PHE A 151 14.99 -7.67 0.23
CA PHE A 151 15.33 -8.87 1.01
C PHE A 151 15.43 -10.10 0.11
N ASP A 152 16.23 -11.07 0.54
CA ASP A 152 16.42 -12.33 -0.19
C ASP A 152 15.38 -13.37 0.24
N LYS A 153 15.09 -13.42 1.54
CA LYS A 153 14.15 -14.35 2.17
C LYS A 153 13.21 -13.62 3.10
N TRP A 154 11.99 -14.13 3.25
CA TRP A 154 10.96 -13.52 4.10
C TRP A 154 11.38 -13.39 5.58
N GLU A 155 12.23 -14.31 6.04
CA GLU A 155 12.77 -14.32 7.41
C GLU A 155 13.77 -13.18 7.65
N ASP A 156 14.31 -12.58 6.57
CA ASP A 156 15.27 -11.48 6.64
C ASP A 156 14.57 -10.10 6.78
N LEU A 157 13.25 -10.05 6.78
CA LEU A 157 12.48 -8.83 7.05
C LEU A 157 12.69 -8.38 8.49
N THR A 158 13.75 -7.64 8.72
CA THR A 158 14.15 -7.08 10.01
C THR A 158 14.00 -5.57 10.02
N LEU A 159 14.22 -4.96 11.16
CA LEU A 159 14.06 -3.53 11.42
C LEU A 159 15.04 -2.59 10.68
N SER A 160 15.93 -3.12 9.85
CA SER A 160 16.95 -2.33 9.13
C SER A 160 16.48 -1.65 7.84
N PHE A 161 15.19 -1.59 7.58
CA PHE A 161 14.58 -1.24 6.29
C PHE A 161 13.95 0.15 6.23
N TRP A 162 14.43 1.07 7.01
CA TRP A 162 13.94 2.45 7.03
C TRP A 162 14.55 3.31 5.92
N GLU A 163 14.49 2.85 4.68
CA GLU A 163 14.74 3.73 3.56
C GLU A 163 13.45 4.51 3.25
N ASP A 164 13.52 5.81 3.41
CA ASP A 164 12.42 6.72 3.13
C ASP A 164 12.19 6.80 1.62
N TYR A 165 11.02 6.37 1.17
CA TYR A 165 10.72 6.25 -0.25
C TYR A 165 9.88 7.44 -0.76
N LEU A 166 8.85 7.80 -0.02
CA LEU A 166 7.97 8.92 -0.32
C LEU A 166 7.48 9.55 0.98
N THR A 167 7.71 10.82 1.13
CA THR A 167 7.27 11.57 2.31
C THR A 167 6.09 12.45 1.97
N ASN A 168 4.98 12.28 2.63
CA ASN A 168 3.86 13.21 2.85
C ASN A 168 2.53 12.47 2.95
N TYR A 169 2.12 12.04 4.15
CA TYR A 169 0.80 11.50 4.46
C TYR A 169 0.19 10.67 3.30
N ILE A 170 0.86 9.60 2.97
CA ILE A 170 0.64 8.75 1.81
C ILE A 170 0.73 7.28 2.20
N GLY A 171 0.18 6.40 1.40
CA GLY A 171 0.33 4.97 1.60
C GLY A 171 0.28 4.23 0.28
N GLY A 172 0.81 3.01 0.27
CA GLY A 172 0.85 2.15 -0.91
C GLY A 172 -0.54 1.97 -1.52
N GLY A 173 -0.58 1.94 -2.82
CA GLY A 173 -1.79 1.74 -3.61
C GLY A 173 -1.78 0.40 -4.33
N VAL A 174 -1.80 0.43 -5.67
CA VAL A 174 -1.71 -0.79 -6.47
C VAL A 174 -0.29 -1.33 -6.49
N PRO A 175 -0.06 -2.63 -6.77
CA PRO A 175 1.28 -3.13 -7.07
C PRO A 175 1.96 -2.30 -8.15
N PRO A 176 3.27 -1.98 -8.02
CA PRO A 176 3.98 -1.19 -9.01
C PRO A 176 3.87 -1.79 -10.41
N ILE A 177 3.63 -0.95 -11.41
CA ILE A 177 3.44 -1.36 -12.80
C ILE A 177 4.75 -1.16 -13.54
N GLU A 178 5.31 -2.24 -14.07
CA GLU A 178 6.52 -2.15 -14.88
C GLU A 178 6.20 -1.52 -16.23
N THR A 179 6.96 -0.50 -16.60
CA THR A 179 6.82 0.21 -17.88
C THR A 179 8.19 0.38 -18.51
N PRO A 180 8.30 0.66 -19.82
CA PRO A 180 9.58 0.96 -20.45
C PRO A 180 10.33 2.16 -19.85
N TRP A 181 9.64 3.01 -19.12
CA TRP A 181 10.17 4.27 -18.55
C TRP A 181 10.49 4.17 -17.06
N GLY A 182 10.09 3.08 -16.40
CA GLY A 182 10.28 2.89 -14.96
C GLY A 182 9.09 2.19 -14.32
N TRP A 183 9.13 2.05 -13.00
CA TRP A 183 8.02 1.59 -12.21
C TRP A 183 6.99 2.70 -12.03
N LEU A 184 5.80 2.53 -12.60
CA LEU A 184 4.68 3.41 -12.32
C LEU A 184 4.05 2.99 -10.99
N LEU A 185 4.14 3.87 -10.01
CA LEU A 185 3.49 3.72 -8.71
C LEU A 185 2.22 4.56 -8.68
N ILE A 186 1.07 3.89 -8.48
CA ILE A 186 -0.20 4.54 -8.16
C ILE A 186 -0.46 4.32 -6.68
N TYR A 187 -0.57 5.40 -5.93
CA TYR A 187 -0.64 5.41 -4.48
C TYR A 187 -1.70 6.38 -3.99
N HIS A 188 -2.06 6.33 -2.71
CA HIS A 188 -2.98 7.31 -2.15
C HIS A 188 -2.24 8.41 -1.39
N GLY A 189 -2.77 9.62 -1.50
CA GLY A 189 -2.40 10.76 -0.68
C GLY A 189 -3.60 11.23 0.12
N VAL A 190 -3.35 11.86 1.26
CA VAL A 190 -4.40 12.37 2.14
C VAL A 190 -4.18 13.86 2.37
N ASN A 191 -5.20 14.64 2.10
CA ASN A 191 -5.25 16.06 2.45
C ASN A 191 -6.20 16.25 3.63
N GLU A 192 -5.80 17.05 4.60
CA GLU A 192 -6.68 17.51 5.67
C GLU A 192 -7.39 18.78 5.22
N THR A 193 -8.69 18.80 5.38
CA THR A 193 -9.56 19.94 5.07
C THR A 193 -10.36 20.35 6.29
N ALA A 194 -11.00 21.50 6.24
CA ALA A 194 -11.89 21.95 7.34
C ALA A 194 -13.04 20.97 7.62
N THR A 195 -13.41 20.12 6.64
CA THR A 195 -14.50 19.15 6.74
C THR A 195 -14.02 17.71 6.95
N GLY A 196 -12.71 17.49 7.17
CA GLY A 196 -12.12 16.18 7.39
C GLY A 196 -11.06 15.80 6.36
N LYS A 197 -10.72 14.52 6.32
CA LYS A 197 -9.70 13.99 5.41
C LYS A 197 -10.28 13.68 4.05
N VAL A 198 -9.48 13.95 3.00
CA VAL A 198 -9.80 13.59 1.62
C VAL A 198 -8.67 12.73 1.06
N TYR A 199 -9.00 11.53 0.61
CA TYR A 199 -8.05 10.57 0.03
C TYR A 199 -8.07 10.66 -1.49
N HIS A 200 -6.91 10.81 -2.08
CA HIS A 200 -6.71 10.97 -3.52
C HIS A 200 -5.83 9.85 -4.08
N ALA A 201 -6.07 9.43 -5.30
CA ALA A 201 -5.09 8.68 -6.05
C ALA A 201 -4.01 9.63 -6.61
N LYS A 202 -2.75 9.21 -6.52
CA LYS A 202 -1.58 9.91 -7.05
C LYS A 202 -0.75 8.97 -7.91
N ALA A 203 0.16 9.53 -8.72
CA ALA A 203 1.06 8.76 -9.57
C ALA A 203 2.48 9.33 -9.56
N ALA A 204 3.46 8.42 -9.56
CA ALA A 204 4.88 8.74 -9.69
C ALA A 204 5.60 7.63 -10.46
N LEU A 205 6.75 7.96 -11.05
CA LEU A 205 7.59 7.07 -11.81
C LEU A 205 8.93 6.88 -11.11
N PHE A 206 9.40 5.63 -11.02
CA PHE A 206 10.63 5.26 -10.33
C PHE A 206 11.53 4.44 -11.22
N HIS A 207 12.83 4.49 -10.93
CA HIS A 207 13.85 3.79 -11.72
C HIS A 207 13.70 2.26 -11.59
N LEU A 208 13.77 1.52 -12.71
CA LEU A 208 13.55 0.07 -12.77
C LEU A 208 14.49 -0.73 -11.86
N GLU A 209 15.80 -0.42 -11.88
CA GLU A 209 16.82 -1.18 -11.15
C GLU A 209 17.22 -0.54 -9.81
N LYS A 210 16.73 0.67 -9.55
CA LYS A 210 16.89 1.41 -8.30
C LYS A 210 15.54 1.99 -7.91
N PRO A 211 14.61 1.15 -7.46
CA PRO A 211 13.22 1.58 -7.23
C PRO A 211 13.09 2.61 -6.10
N GLU A 212 14.14 2.85 -5.33
CA GLU A 212 14.25 3.96 -4.37
C GLU A 212 14.49 5.33 -5.04
N MET A 213 14.80 5.35 -6.34
CA MET A 213 15.05 6.59 -7.08
C MET A 213 13.81 7.03 -7.84
N GLU A 214 13.18 8.10 -7.39
CA GLU A 214 12.09 8.76 -8.09
C GLU A 214 12.60 9.46 -9.35
N LEU A 215 11.90 9.29 -10.45
CA LEU A 215 12.19 9.93 -11.73
C LEU A 215 11.28 11.13 -11.97
N SER A 216 10.00 11.00 -11.63
CA SER A 216 9.03 12.08 -11.77
C SER A 216 7.75 11.78 -10.98
N ARG A 217 6.94 12.81 -10.74
CA ARG A 217 5.68 12.70 -10.00
C ARG A 217 4.67 13.71 -10.52
N LEU A 218 3.40 13.34 -10.60
CA LEU A 218 2.34 14.32 -10.85
C LEU A 218 2.24 15.30 -9.68
N PRO A 219 2.24 16.62 -9.92
CA PRO A 219 2.10 17.63 -8.87
C PRO A 219 0.65 17.74 -8.35
N TYR A 220 -0.29 17.07 -8.99
CA TYR A 220 -1.71 17.04 -8.67
C TYR A 220 -2.22 15.59 -8.51
N PRO A 221 -3.38 15.38 -7.89
CA PRO A 221 -4.00 14.06 -7.82
C PRO A 221 -4.32 13.49 -9.21
N LEU A 222 -4.04 12.20 -9.41
CA LEU A 222 -4.47 11.48 -10.61
C LEU A 222 -6.00 11.50 -10.72
N PHE A 223 -6.68 11.23 -9.60
CA PHE A 223 -8.12 11.49 -9.42
C PHE A 223 -8.48 11.60 -7.94
N SER A 224 -9.63 12.22 -7.70
CA SER A 224 -10.15 12.55 -6.36
C SER A 224 -11.61 12.15 -6.24
N PRO A 225 -12.17 12.06 -5.02
CA PRO A 225 -13.59 11.75 -4.82
C PRO A 225 -14.50 12.79 -5.47
N THR A 226 -15.26 12.39 -6.47
CA THR A 226 -16.21 13.24 -7.19
C THR A 226 -17.64 12.71 -7.13
N LYS A 227 -17.81 11.38 -7.08
CA LYS A 227 -19.09 10.71 -7.10
C LYS A 227 -19.68 10.61 -5.69
N LYS A 228 -21.00 10.48 -5.61
CA LYS A 228 -21.69 10.35 -4.33
C LYS A 228 -21.14 9.18 -3.51
N TRP A 229 -20.94 8.02 -4.12
CA TRP A 229 -20.41 6.80 -3.46
C TRP A 229 -18.93 6.87 -3.08
N GLU A 230 -18.20 7.90 -3.51
CA GLU A 230 -16.83 8.19 -3.08
C GLU A 230 -16.80 9.18 -1.92
N LYS A 231 -17.87 9.97 -1.78
CA LYS A 231 -17.99 11.04 -0.78
C LYS A 231 -18.73 10.62 0.48
N GLU A 232 -19.63 9.66 0.37
CA GLU A 232 -20.53 9.22 1.44
C GLU A 232 -20.41 7.72 1.65
N GLY A 233 -20.00 7.29 2.87
CA GLY A 233 -19.85 5.88 3.24
C GLY A 233 -19.38 5.71 4.68
N VAL A 234 -18.72 4.60 4.96
CA VAL A 234 -18.13 4.33 6.29
C VAL A 234 -17.02 5.35 6.58
N VAL A 235 -16.20 5.67 5.58
CA VAL A 235 -15.26 6.80 5.62
C VAL A 235 -15.55 7.71 4.43
N ASN A 236 -15.84 8.97 4.70
CA ASN A 236 -16.21 9.92 3.66
C ASN A 236 -14.99 10.40 2.87
N ASN A 237 -15.21 10.77 1.59
CA ASN A 237 -14.22 11.37 0.70
C ASN A 237 -12.98 10.47 0.45
N VAL A 238 -13.22 9.20 0.07
CA VAL A 238 -12.16 8.22 -0.14
C VAL A 238 -12.18 7.67 -1.56
N VAL A 239 -11.03 7.76 -2.25
CA VAL A 239 -10.61 6.89 -3.33
C VAL A 239 -9.29 6.21 -2.92
N PHE A 240 -9.31 4.88 -2.79
CA PHE A 240 -8.21 4.10 -2.22
C PHE A 240 -7.79 2.99 -3.18
N PRO A 241 -6.82 3.25 -4.09
CA PRO A 241 -6.38 2.28 -5.08
C PRO A 241 -5.75 1.04 -4.43
N THR A 242 -6.14 -0.17 -4.88
CA THR A 242 -5.62 -1.43 -4.35
C THR A 242 -5.23 -2.44 -5.41
N GLY A 243 -5.73 -2.29 -6.64
CA GLY A 243 -5.43 -3.22 -7.72
C GLY A 243 -5.55 -2.57 -9.09
N TYR A 244 -5.01 -3.23 -10.10
CA TYR A 244 -5.12 -2.78 -11.48
C TYR A 244 -5.27 -3.93 -12.46
N ALA A 245 -5.73 -3.62 -13.66
CA ALA A 245 -5.62 -4.47 -14.84
C ALA A 245 -5.28 -3.61 -16.06
N LEU A 246 -4.48 -4.17 -16.96
CA LEU A 246 -4.11 -3.54 -18.21
C LEU A 246 -4.76 -4.31 -19.37
N PHE A 247 -5.56 -3.60 -20.17
CA PHE A 247 -6.15 -4.12 -21.40
C PHE A 247 -5.69 -3.25 -22.55
N GLU A 248 -4.85 -3.82 -23.43
CA GLU A 248 -4.16 -3.06 -24.47
C GLU A 248 -3.35 -1.91 -23.87
N ASN A 249 -3.81 -0.68 -24.06
CA ASN A 249 -3.19 0.53 -23.49
C ASN A 249 -4.07 1.24 -22.45
N ASP A 250 -5.19 0.63 -22.10
CA ASP A 250 -6.11 1.13 -21.08
C ASP A 250 -5.78 0.53 -19.71
N LEU A 251 -5.36 1.37 -18.79
CA LEU A 251 -5.12 1.02 -17.39
C LEU A 251 -6.39 1.21 -16.59
N TYR A 252 -6.89 0.12 -16.03
CA TYR A 252 -8.02 0.08 -15.12
C TYR A 252 -7.51 0.00 -13.68
N ILE A 253 -7.86 0.98 -12.86
CA ILE A 253 -7.46 1.09 -11.46
C ILE A 253 -8.66 0.77 -10.60
N TYR A 254 -8.62 -0.34 -9.87
CA TYR A 254 -9.66 -0.71 -8.92
C TYR A 254 -9.35 -0.08 -7.57
N TYR A 255 -10.38 0.49 -6.95
CA TYR A 255 -10.22 1.24 -5.71
C TYR A 255 -11.42 1.06 -4.77
N GLY A 256 -11.16 1.15 -3.48
CA GLY A 256 -12.17 1.34 -2.46
C GLY A 256 -12.74 2.76 -2.52
N ALA A 257 -14.05 2.89 -2.53
CA ALA A 257 -14.76 4.15 -2.55
C ALA A 257 -15.55 4.31 -1.24
N ALA A 258 -15.20 5.32 -0.44
CA ALA A 258 -15.80 5.65 0.85
C ALA A 258 -15.93 4.43 1.81
N ASP A 259 -15.00 3.46 1.73
CA ASP A 259 -14.98 2.17 2.47
C ASP A 259 -16.30 1.38 2.41
N THR A 260 -17.05 1.54 1.32
CA THR A 260 -18.36 0.92 1.14
C THR A 260 -18.47 0.18 -0.20
N HIS A 261 -17.83 0.69 -1.23
CA HIS A 261 -17.91 0.16 -2.59
C HIS A 261 -16.53 -0.14 -3.16
N ILE A 262 -16.49 -1.05 -4.13
CA ILE A 262 -15.36 -1.22 -5.03
C ILE A 262 -15.76 -0.57 -6.36
N ALA A 263 -14.91 0.34 -6.83
CA ALA A 263 -15.11 1.04 -8.08
C ALA A 263 -13.87 0.90 -8.98
N VAL A 264 -13.98 1.36 -10.22
CA VAL A 264 -12.89 1.32 -11.20
C VAL A 264 -12.80 2.66 -11.93
N ALA A 265 -11.57 3.17 -12.05
CA ALA A 265 -11.22 4.28 -12.92
C ALA A 265 -10.41 3.75 -14.11
N LYS A 266 -10.54 4.41 -15.26
CA LYS A 266 -9.83 4.07 -16.48
C LYS A 266 -8.99 5.24 -16.93
N ILE A 267 -7.75 4.98 -17.35
CA ILE A 267 -6.86 5.97 -17.97
C ILE A 267 -6.04 5.29 -19.08
N ASN A 268 -5.71 6.06 -20.13
CA ASN A 268 -4.75 5.61 -21.13
C ASN A 268 -3.34 5.63 -20.53
N LEU A 269 -2.64 4.47 -20.55
CA LEU A 269 -1.32 4.36 -19.94
C LEU A 269 -0.26 5.23 -20.60
N THR A 270 -0.28 5.33 -21.93
CA THR A 270 0.67 6.18 -22.67
C THR A 270 0.48 7.64 -22.31
N GLU A 271 -0.75 8.13 -22.26
CA GLU A 271 -1.04 9.53 -21.89
C GLU A 271 -0.57 9.84 -20.46
N LEU A 272 -0.79 8.92 -19.52
CA LEU A 272 -0.31 9.07 -18.15
C LEU A 272 1.22 9.12 -18.08
N LEU A 273 1.91 8.23 -18.79
CA LEU A 273 3.37 8.20 -18.84
C LEU A 273 3.96 9.43 -19.52
N ASP A 274 3.32 9.91 -20.59
CA ASP A 274 3.73 11.12 -21.28
C ASP A 274 3.55 12.37 -20.40
N GLU A 275 2.51 12.39 -19.57
CA GLU A 275 2.31 13.47 -18.61
C GLU A 275 3.35 13.41 -17.47
N LEU A 276 3.66 12.24 -16.95
CA LEU A 276 4.71 12.06 -15.94
C LEU A 276 6.09 12.48 -16.44
N LYS A 277 6.44 12.17 -17.69
CA LYS A 277 7.73 12.54 -18.28
C LYS A 277 7.92 14.07 -18.45
N LYS A 278 6.85 14.84 -18.49
CA LYS A 278 6.92 16.31 -18.53
C LYS A 278 7.24 16.93 -17.18
N GLN A 279 7.10 16.15 -16.12
CA GLN A 279 7.36 16.64 -14.76
C GLN A 279 8.85 16.49 -14.44
N PRO A 280 9.42 17.41 -13.65
CA PRO A 280 10.81 17.35 -13.23
C PRO A 280 11.07 16.21 -12.23
#